data_5b672180cb68ad21904e9e0f3478f898
#
_entry.id   5b672180cb68ad21904e9e0f3478f898
#
_cell.length_a   1.000
_cell.length_b   1.000
_cell.length_c   1.000
_cell.angle_alpha   90.00
_cell.angle_beta   90.00
_cell.angle_gamma   90.00
#
_symmetry.space_group_name_H-M   'P 1'
#
loop_
_entity.id
_entity.type
_entity.pdbx_description
1 polymer ?
#
loop_
_entity_poly.entity_id
_entity_poly.type
_entity_poly.pdbx_seq_one_letter_code
_entity_poly.pdbx_strand_id
1 'polypeptide(L)'
;MKPMSIRDVVGPIMVGPSSSHTAGALRIASMVRNLLDGEPVEVTFTLFGSFAHTYHGHGTDRALVAGMLGLHTDDLRVRNSFDLAKEQGLEFSFEPDTVTKTAHPNTVEARVVDCCGNEVVARGVSIGGGAAELTRIDGIDVHITGEFNSMIVRQRDLPGTLAHIASTLGDAGINIGTSQLHRTRQGGEAFTVMDVDDPVPEEIIDRILEFPAIRSVRFIPADGLHRNPGEVSSDIDPELALREFQKLDFATAAQLLSFCEENGVSLSYAAEARERALLASRGVAGSAIVSYLQRALDVMRASATAPVEAPRSSMGGLIGGEAAKLRELEDLGAGVNGSLLALATRNAVAVLETNATMGVIVAAPTAGSAGVIPAVLLSLQEVHGFSDAQLMDALKNAAVVGSIIARNATVAGAEGGCQAEIGSAAAMAASAAVELLGGTPRMCLTAAGYALANMLGLVCDPIGGLVEAPCQKRNASAAVNALSAAQMALAGIEGLIPFDEVVDAMLKVGRSLPYELRETALGGMAACPSCAKFCR
;
A
#
# COMPACT_ATOMS: atom_id res chain seq x y z
N MET A 1 -13.76 6.77 9.41
CA MET A 1 -12.78 6.10 8.54
C MET A 1 -12.06 7.18 7.77
N LYS A 2 -10.74 7.10 7.64
CA LYS A 2 -9.93 8.10 6.93
C LYS A 2 -10.32 8.13 5.44
N PRO A 3 -10.46 9.32 4.82
CA PRO A 3 -10.65 9.43 3.38
C PRO A 3 -9.46 8.85 2.62
N MET A 4 -9.71 7.88 1.74
CA MET A 4 -8.70 7.28 0.88
C MET A 4 -8.50 8.14 -0.37
N SER A 5 -7.24 8.42 -0.72
CA SER A 5 -6.83 9.01 -1.99
C SER A 5 -6.75 7.93 -3.09
N ILE A 6 -6.75 8.34 -4.34
CA ILE A 6 -6.41 7.46 -5.47
C ILE A 6 -5.05 6.79 -5.25
N ARG A 7 -4.09 7.50 -4.63
CA ARG A 7 -2.74 7.00 -4.30
C ARG A 7 -2.76 5.84 -3.28
N ASP A 8 -3.78 5.77 -2.44
CA ASP A 8 -3.90 4.71 -1.42
C ASP A 8 -4.44 3.41 -2.03
N VAL A 9 -5.07 3.47 -3.20
CA VAL A 9 -5.73 2.34 -3.88
C VAL A 9 -4.96 1.87 -5.12
N VAL A 10 -4.46 2.82 -5.92
CA VAL A 10 -3.51 2.59 -7.03
C VAL A 10 -2.15 3.06 -6.54
N GLY A 11 -1.59 2.33 -5.59
CA GLY A 11 -0.36 2.61 -4.87
C GLY A 11 -0.20 1.69 -3.65
N PRO A 12 0.93 1.83 -2.95
CA PRO A 12 2.07 2.68 -3.29
C PRO A 12 2.87 2.17 -4.50
N ILE A 13 3.68 3.06 -5.09
CA ILE A 13 4.80 2.65 -5.93
C ILE A 13 5.87 2.11 -4.98
N MET A 14 6.29 0.86 -5.15
CA MET A 14 7.12 0.21 -4.15
C MET A 14 7.99 -0.91 -4.71
N VAL A 15 9.02 -1.25 -3.97
CA VAL A 15 9.86 -2.44 -4.19
C VAL A 15 9.34 -3.59 -3.33
N GLY A 16 9.28 -4.78 -3.91
CA GLY A 16 9.07 -6.03 -3.18
C GLY A 16 7.65 -6.57 -3.18
N PRO A 17 7.50 -7.81 -2.68
CA PRO A 17 6.34 -8.64 -3.00
C PRO A 17 5.08 -8.35 -2.19
N SER A 18 5.18 -7.58 -1.10
CA SER A 18 4.03 -7.37 -0.20
C SER A 18 3.92 -5.92 0.26
N SER A 19 2.75 -5.31 0.06
CA SER A 19 2.50 -3.96 0.57
C SER A 19 2.52 -3.91 2.10
N SER A 20 2.00 -4.92 2.80
CA SER A 20 2.02 -4.97 4.26
C SER A 20 3.38 -5.43 4.82
N HIS A 21 3.98 -6.48 4.25
CA HIS A 21 5.20 -7.10 4.78
C HIS A 21 6.49 -6.43 4.29
N THR A 22 6.47 -5.73 3.16
CA THR A 22 7.64 -5.01 2.65
C THR A 22 7.50 -3.50 2.87
N ALA A 23 6.55 -2.83 2.20
CA ALA A 23 6.43 -1.37 2.31
C ALA A 23 6.04 -0.92 3.73
N GLY A 24 5.09 -1.60 4.38
CA GLY A 24 4.70 -1.31 5.76
C GLY A 24 5.84 -1.53 6.77
N ALA A 25 6.62 -2.60 6.60
CA ALA A 25 7.78 -2.89 7.45
C ALA A 25 8.88 -1.83 7.29
N LEU A 26 9.19 -1.44 6.04
CA LEU A 26 10.14 -0.37 5.75
C LEU A 26 9.71 0.95 6.41
N ARG A 27 8.41 1.31 6.32
CA ARG A 27 7.89 2.52 6.96
C ARG A 27 8.00 2.48 8.48
N ILE A 28 7.72 1.34 9.13
CA ILE A 28 7.94 1.20 10.57
C ILE A 28 9.39 1.50 10.91
N ALA A 29 10.34 0.88 10.21
CA ALA A 29 11.77 1.09 10.46
C ALA A 29 12.20 2.54 10.18
N SER A 30 11.67 3.19 9.13
CA SER A 30 11.92 4.60 8.84
C SER A 30 11.40 5.53 9.94
N MET A 31 10.20 5.26 10.49
CA MET A 31 9.68 6.02 11.62
C MET A 31 10.55 5.83 12.87
N VAL A 32 11.02 4.60 13.14
CA VAL A 32 11.93 4.33 14.26
C VAL A 32 13.27 5.05 14.08
N ARG A 33 13.84 5.06 12.86
CA ARG A 33 15.05 5.81 12.55
C ARG A 33 14.91 7.31 12.92
N ASN A 34 13.77 7.91 12.66
CA ASN A 34 13.51 9.31 12.97
C ASN A 34 13.39 9.61 14.48
N LEU A 35 13.38 8.57 15.34
CA LEU A 35 13.44 8.73 16.79
C LEU A 35 14.87 8.84 17.33
N LEU A 36 15.89 8.56 16.52
CA LEU A 36 17.29 8.53 16.94
C LEU A 36 17.92 9.94 16.97
N ASP A 37 18.95 10.09 17.77
CA ASP A 37 19.80 11.30 17.82
C ASP A 37 20.88 11.28 16.75
N GLY A 38 21.35 10.10 16.36
CA GLY A 38 22.42 9.90 15.40
C GLY A 38 22.11 8.73 14.45
N GLU A 39 23.09 8.40 13.60
CA GLU A 39 22.98 7.27 12.69
C GLU A 39 22.88 5.95 13.47
N PRO A 40 22.01 5.01 13.08
CA PRO A 40 21.91 3.72 13.72
C PRO A 40 23.19 2.91 13.49
N VAL A 41 23.73 2.29 14.56
CA VAL A 41 24.92 1.44 14.49
C VAL A 41 24.59 -0.03 14.79
N GLU A 42 23.54 -0.28 15.56
CA GLU A 42 23.06 -1.62 15.86
C GLU A 42 21.53 -1.65 15.92
N VAL A 43 20.92 -2.69 15.36
CA VAL A 43 19.48 -2.92 15.48
C VAL A 43 19.15 -4.41 15.63
N THR A 44 18.26 -4.71 16.58
CA THR A 44 17.61 -6.01 16.73
C THR A 44 16.12 -5.89 16.46
N PHE A 45 15.61 -6.66 15.53
CA PHE A 45 14.20 -6.71 15.17
C PHE A 45 13.56 -7.97 15.77
N THR A 46 12.68 -7.83 16.76
CA THR A 46 11.84 -8.93 17.23
C THR A 46 10.54 -8.93 16.41
N LEU A 47 10.29 -10.03 15.71
CA LEU A 47 9.18 -10.20 14.77
C LEU A 47 8.08 -11.04 15.40
N PHE A 48 6.81 -10.63 15.25
CA PHE A 48 5.67 -11.33 15.84
C PHE A 48 4.65 -11.74 14.77
N GLY A 49 3.85 -12.75 15.09
CA GLY A 49 2.72 -13.19 14.27
C GLY A 49 3.12 -13.54 12.83
N SER A 50 2.46 -12.93 11.84
CA SER A 50 2.75 -13.20 10.42
C SER A 50 4.17 -12.79 10.03
N PHE A 51 4.68 -11.68 10.57
CA PHE A 51 6.07 -11.27 10.31
C PHE A 51 7.07 -12.35 10.76
N ALA A 52 6.86 -12.99 11.92
CA ALA A 52 7.76 -14.04 12.40
C ALA A 52 7.81 -15.27 11.47
N HIS A 53 6.71 -15.59 10.81
CA HIS A 53 6.61 -16.78 9.95
C HIS A 53 7.05 -16.54 8.50
N THR A 54 6.95 -15.30 7.99
CA THR A 54 7.04 -15.03 6.55
C THR A 54 8.11 -14.01 6.17
N TYR A 55 8.89 -13.47 7.11
CA TYR A 55 9.77 -12.32 6.89
C TYR A 55 10.80 -12.48 5.77
N HIS A 56 11.37 -13.68 5.58
CA HIS A 56 12.28 -13.94 4.46
C HIS A 56 11.54 -13.96 3.12
N GLY A 57 10.39 -14.66 3.08
CA GLY A 57 9.65 -14.84 1.83
C GLY A 57 8.99 -13.58 1.30
N HIS A 58 8.68 -12.64 2.18
CA HIS A 58 8.11 -11.35 1.82
C HIS A 58 9.14 -10.20 1.78
N GLY A 59 10.43 -10.49 2.00
CA GLY A 59 11.48 -9.47 2.04
C GLY A 59 11.32 -8.45 3.17
N THR A 60 10.62 -8.83 4.26
CA THR A 60 10.43 -7.99 5.45
C THR A 60 11.76 -7.65 6.10
N ASP A 61 12.68 -8.61 6.15
CA ASP A 61 14.04 -8.46 6.65
C ASP A 61 14.81 -7.37 5.90
N ARG A 62 14.80 -7.41 4.55
CA ARG A 62 15.43 -6.39 3.71
C ARG A 62 14.76 -5.03 3.86
N ALA A 63 13.45 -5.01 3.97
CA ALA A 63 12.66 -3.80 4.13
C ALA A 63 12.94 -3.09 5.46
N LEU A 64 13.02 -3.84 6.57
CA LEU A 64 13.35 -3.30 7.88
C LEU A 64 14.76 -2.69 7.91
N VAL A 65 15.74 -3.40 7.36
CA VAL A 65 17.11 -2.87 7.25
C VAL A 65 17.15 -1.64 6.32
N ALA A 66 16.43 -1.67 5.20
CA ALA A 66 16.34 -0.53 4.28
C ALA A 66 15.77 0.72 4.94
N GLY A 67 14.72 0.56 5.76
CA GLY A 67 14.14 1.67 6.54
C GLY A 67 15.12 2.24 7.57
N MET A 68 15.94 1.39 8.22
CA MET A 68 17.04 1.86 9.08
C MET A 68 18.12 2.61 8.32
N LEU A 69 18.35 2.28 7.04
CA LEU A 69 19.27 3.01 6.16
C LEU A 69 18.67 4.29 5.55
N GLY A 70 17.41 4.62 5.86
CA GLY A 70 16.72 5.79 5.31
C GLY A 70 16.31 5.67 3.84
N LEU A 71 16.19 4.46 3.31
CA LEU A 71 15.72 4.24 1.95
C LEU A 71 14.19 4.40 1.87
N HIS A 72 13.70 4.87 0.72
CA HIS A 72 12.27 4.96 0.43
C HIS A 72 11.71 3.64 -0.10
N THR A 73 10.37 3.49 -0.03
CA THR A 73 9.68 2.24 -0.42
C THR A 73 9.86 1.88 -1.90
N ASP A 74 10.13 2.83 -2.75
CA ASP A 74 10.34 2.67 -4.20
C ASP A 74 11.82 2.65 -4.63
N ASP A 75 12.73 2.66 -3.67
CA ASP A 75 14.17 2.63 -3.94
C ASP A 75 14.65 1.20 -4.25
N LEU A 76 15.16 0.98 -5.46
CA LEU A 76 15.68 -0.33 -5.88
C LEU A 76 16.81 -0.87 -4.99
N ARG A 77 17.49 -0.02 -4.22
CA ARG A 77 18.55 -0.43 -3.28
C ARG A 77 17.99 -1.24 -2.10
N VAL A 78 16.68 -1.21 -1.84
CA VAL A 78 16.02 -2.04 -0.82
C VAL A 78 16.40 -3.52 -0.96
N ARG A 79 16.46 -4.05 -2.18
CA ARG A 79 16.85 -5.44 -2.45
C ARG A 79 18.26 -5.80 -1.98
N ASN A 80 19.16 -4.81 -1.89
CA ASN A 80 20.58 -4.96 -1.52
C ASN A 80 20.86 -4.33 -0.13
N SER A 81 19.83 -4.09 0.69
CA SER A 81 19.94 -3.39 1.97
C SER A 81 20.94 -4.04 2.94
N PHE A 82 21.10 -5.35 2.91
CA PHE A 82 22.08 -6.06 3.76
C PHE A 82 23.52 -5.72 3.42
N ASP A 83 23.85 -5.60 2.13
CA ASP A 83 25.19 -5.21 1.71
C ASP A 83 25.45 -3.74 2.03
N LEU A 84 24.47 -2.88 1.79
CA LEU A 84 24.53 -1.47 2.15
C LEU A 84 24.68 -1.27 3.67
N ALA A 85 23.99 -2.05 4.48
CA ALA A 85 24.14 -2.00 5.94
C ALA A 85 25.57 -2.31 6.38
N LYS A 86 26.18 -3.35 5.80
CA LYS A 86 27.60 -3.70 6.05
C LYS A 86 28.54 -2.59 5.62
N GLU A 87 28.29 -1.97 4.45
CA GLU A 87 29.09 -0.85 3.95
C GLU A 87 29.00 0.39 4.85
N GLN A 88 27.83 0.63 5.46
CA GLN A 88 27.59 1.76 6.38
C GLN A 88 27.90 1.42 7.85
N GLY A 89 28.31 0.19 8.16
CA GLY A 89 28.65 -0.23 9.52
C GLY A 89 27.45 -0.46 10.43
N LEU A 90 26.25 -0.68 9.88
CA LEU A 90 25.06 -1.04 10.65
C LEU A 90 25.04 -2.55 10.92
N GLU A 91 25.14 -2.94 12.18
CA GLU A 91 24.91 -4.33 12.63
C GLU A 91 23.40 -4.57 12.80
N PHE A 92 22.90 -5.70 12.33
CA PHE A 92 21.49 -6.02 12.42
C PHE A 92 21.23 -7.49 12.72
N SER A 93 20.15 -7.78 13.46
CA SER A 93 19.72 -9.15 13.78
C SER A 93 18.19 -9.25 13.76
N PHE A 94 17.68 -10.49 13.59
CA PHE A 94 16.26 -10.80 13.59
C PHE A 94 15.97 -11.89 14.61
N GLU A 95 14.95 -11.66 15.45
CA GLU A 95 14.46 -12.59 16.48
C GLU A 95 12.98 -12.92 16.21
N PRO A 96 12.66 -13.99 15.47
CA PRO A 96 11.27 -14.36 15.22
C PRO A 96 10.65 -14.98 16.49
N ASP A 97 9.66 -14.29 17.08
CA ASP A 97 8.85 -14.79 18.18
C ASP A 97 7.50 -15.32 17.65
N THR A 98 7.40 -16.63 17.52
CA THR A 98 6.21 -17.34 17.05
C THR A 98 5.23 -17.70 18.17
N VAL A 99 5.54 -17.38 19.42
CA VAL A 99 4.78 -17.78 20.62
C VAL A 99 3.95 -16.64 21.17
N THR A 100 4.53 -15.45 21.26
CA THR A 100 3.86 -14.29 21.85
C THR A 100 2.75 -13.78 20.93
N LYS A 101 1.53 -13.71 21.46
CA LYS A 101 0.39 -13.15 20.74
C LYS A 101 0.39 -11.63 20.86
N THR A 102 0.33 -10.94 19.73
CA THR A 102 0.17 -9.49 19.63
C THR A 102 -1.25 -9.13 19.16
N ALA A 103 -1.66 -7.89 19.37
CA ALA A 103 -2.97 -7.40 18.93
C ALA A 103 -3.09 -7.38 17.40
N HIS A 104 -1.97 -7.21 16.68
CA HIS A 104 -1.90 -7.22 15.23
C HIS A 104 -0.88 -8.26 14.72
N PRO A 105 -1.20 -9.06 13.69
CA PRO A 105 -0.32 -10.12 13.20
C PRO A 105 0.99 -9.61 12.57
N ASN A 106 0.98 -8.39 12.02
CA ASN A 106 2.15 -7.78 11.37
C ASN A 106 2.82 -6.79 12.34
N THR A 107 3.34 -7.31 13.45
CA THR A 107 3.99 -6.52 14.50
C THR A 107 5.49 -6.75 14.49
N VAL A 108 6.26 -5.68 14.66
CA VAL A 108 7.71 -5.71 14.89
C VAL A 108 8.08 -4.78 16.04
N GLU A 109 9.03 -5.21 16.88
CA GLU A 109 9.71 -4.37 17.86
C GLU A 109 11.16 -4.20 17.43
N ALA A 110 11.60 -2.97 17.29
CA ALA A 110 12.97 -2.62 16.97
C ALA A 110 13.66 -2.04 18.20
N ARG A 111 14.78 -2.66 18.61
CA ARG A 111 15.73 -2.12 19.58
C ARG A 111 16.90 -1.57 18.79
N VAL A 112 17.14 -0.28 18.86
CA VAL A 112 18.15 0.41 18.05
C VAL A 112 19.10 1.16 18.94
N VAL A 113 20.41 1.04 18.66
CA VAL A 113 21.46 1.86 19.27
C VAL A 113 22.02 2.78 18.21
N ASP A 114 22.12 4.08 18.51
CA ASP A 114 22.72 5.07 17.62
C ASP A 114 24.22 5.28 17.87
N CYS A 115 24.89 6.04 17.00
CA CYS A 115 26.32 6.36 17.12
C CYS A 115 26.66 7.21 18.35
N CYS A 116 25.67 7.80 19.02
CA CYS A 116 25.84 8.53 20.27
C CYS A 116 25.71 7.60 21.51
N GLY A 117 25.36 6.34 21.30
CA GLY A 117 25.14 5.35 22.36
C GLY A 117 23.75 5.41 23.01
N ASN A 118 22.80 6.14 22.40
CA ASN A 118 21.42 6.16 22.88
C ASN A 118 20.69 4.93 22.35
N GLU A 119 19.88 4.32 23.23
CA GLU A 119 19.02 3.20 22.89
C GLU A 119 17.56 3.65 22.78
N VAL A 120 16.88 3.21 21.74
CA VAL A 120 15.43 3.36 21.54
C VAL A 120 14.80 1.99 21.29
N VAL A 121 13.71 1.70 22.00
CA VAL A 121 12.90 0.49 21.78
C VAL A 121 11.52 0.94 21.28
N ALA A 122 11.20 0.63 20.03
CA ALA A 122 9.91 1.03 19.44
C ALA A 122 9.20 -0.17 18.82
N ARG A 123 7.88 -0.25 19.02
CA ARG A 123 7.02 -1.27 18.44
C ARG A 123 6.11 -0.63 17.40
N GLY A 124 6.07 -1.25 16.24
CA GLY A 124 5.20 -0.83 15.14
C GLY A 124 4.36 -1.97 14.59
N VAL A 125 3.28 -1.61 13.91
CA VAL A 125 2.38 -2.52 13.22
C VAL A 125 2.17 -2.05 11.77
N SER A 126 2.11 -2.99 10.83
CA SER A 126 1.71 -2.71 9.45
C SER A 126 0.25 -3.06 9.27
N ILE A 127 -0.58 -2.05 9.02
CA ILE A 127 -2.05 -2.17 8.98
C ILE A 127 -2.61 -2.46 7.57
N GLY A 128 -1.73 -2.75 6.59
CA GLY A 128 -2.12 -3.08 5.22
C GLY A 128 -1.95 -1.91 4.24
N GLY A 129 -1.94 -2.19 2.93
CA GLY A 129 -1.77 -1.18 1.88
C GLY A 129 -0.45 -0.39 1.95
N GLY A 130 0.55 -0.88 2.69
CA GLY A 130 1.78 -0.15 2.97
C GLY A 130 1.66 0.85 4.12
N ALA A 131 0.51 1.00 4.76
CA ALA A 131 0.35 1.86 5.94
C ALA A 131 0.96 1.21 7.18
N ALA A 132 1.51 2.03 8.06
CA ALA A 132 2.21 1.62 9.27
C ALA A 132 1.89 2.54 10.45
N GLU A 133 2.08 2.04 11.65
CA GLU A 133 1.81 2.77 12.88
C GLU A 133 2.83 2.37 13.95
N LEU A 134 3.40 3.35 14.66
CA LEU A 134 4.10 3.08 15.91
C LEU A 134 3.09 3.04 17.06
N THR A 135 3.11 1.95 17.81
CA THR A 135 2.16 1.70 18.91
C THR A 135 2.81 1.81 20.28
N ARG A 136 4.15 1.76 20.38
CA ARG A 136 4.89 1.88 21.65
C ARG A 136 6.29 2.43 21.41
N ILE A 137 6.75 3.30 22.30
CA ILE A 137 8.14 3.82 22.33
C ILE A 137 8.61 3.77 23.79
N ASP A 138 9.75 3.13 24.06
CA ASP A 138 10.38 2.99 25.39
C ASP A 138 9.38 2.54 26.48
N GLY A 139 8.52 1.58 26.14
CA GLY A 139 7.50 1.04 27.04
C GLY A 139 6.23 1.89 27.21
N ILE A 140 6.14 3.05 26.58
CA ILE A 140 4.97 3.94 26.62
C ILE A 140 4.15 3.73 25.35
N ASP A 141 2.84 3.47 25.50
CA ASP A 141 1.94 3.31 24.38
C ASP A 141 1.71 4.68 23.68
N VAL A 142 1.82 4.68 22.36
CA VAL A 142 1.64 5.85 21.49
C VAL A 142 0.80 5.47 20.27
N HIS A 143 0.37 6.47 19.50
CA HIS A 143 -0.32 6.27 18.22
C HIS A 143 0.25 7.25 17.20
N ILE A 144 1.18 6.77 16.34
CA ILE A 144 1.87 7.60 15.34
C ILE A 144 1.78 6.88 14.00
N THR A 145 1.07 7.47 13.06
CA THR A 145 0.78 6.85 11.75
C THR A 145 1.79 7.21 10.66
N GLY A 146 2.63 8.23 10.89
CA GLY A 146 3.53 8.77 9.87
C GLY A 146 2.82 9.50 8.70
N GLU A 147 1.51 9.69 8.81
CA GLU A 147 0.70 10.39 7.78
C GLU A 147 0.76 11.91 7.92
N PHE A 148 1.07 12.38 9.11
CA PHE A 148 1.24 13.77 9.46
C PHE A 148 2.67 14.03 9.92
N ASN A 149 3.06 15.28 9.87
CA ASN A 149 4.28 15.71 10.54
C ASN A 149 4.07 15.54 12.04
N SER A 150 4.72 14.55 12.64
CA SER A 150 4.52 14.22 14.05
C SER A 150 5.75 14.65 14.85
N MET A 151 5.55 15.55 15.80
CA MET A 151 6.56 15.94 16.77
C MET A 151 6.38 15.15 18.05
N ILE A 152 7.44 14.51 18.52
CA ILE A 152 7.44 13.67 19.72
C ILE A 152 8.37 14.35 20.74
N VAL A 153 7.79 14.80 21.84
CA VAL A 153 8.53 15.44 22.93
C VAL A 153 8.60 14.51 24.12
N ARG A 154 9.80 14.06 24.47
CA ARG A 154 10.07 13.31 25.70
C ARG A 154 10.32 14.29 26.83
N GLN A 155 9.56 14.16 27.91
CA GLN A 155 9.57 15.15 28.99
C GLN A 155 9.26 14.52 30.36
N ARG A 156 9.50 15.30 31.43
CA ARG A 156 8.89 15.02 32.73
C ARG A 156 7.47 15.62 32.78
N ASP A 157 6.55 14.89 33.35
CA ASP A 157 5.14 15.33 33.54
C ASP A 157 5.08 16.42 34.62
N LEU A 158 5.39 17.67 34.24
CA LEU A 158 5.41 18.83 35.11
C LEU A 158 4.47 19.94 34.58
N PRO A 159 3.86 20.73 35.51
CA PRO A 159 3.09 21.90 35.10
C PRO A 159 3.89 22.85 34.22
N GLY A 160 3.23 23.38 33.18
CA GLY A 160 3.82 24.35 32.25
C GLY A 160 4.50 23.75 31.03
N THR A 161 4.87 22.45 31.02
CA THR A 161 5.59 21.83 29.90
C THR A 161 4.76 21.88 28.60
N LEU A 162 3.53 21.44 28.63
CA LEU A 162 2.64 21.46 27.45
C LEU A 162 2.35 22.91 27.00
N ALA A 163 2.18 23.84 27.94
CA ALA A 163 1.95 25.25 27.62
C ALA A 163 3.17 25.86 26.92
N HIS A 164 4.40 25.55 27.37
CA HIS A 164 5.62 26.00 26.71
C HIS A 164 5.73 25.50 25.26
N ILE A 165 5.50 24.20 25.04
CA ILE A 165 5.53 23.59 23.70
C ILE A 165 4.50 24.27 22.78
N ALA A 166 3.23 24.36 23.22
CA ALA A 166 2.16 24.92 22.42
C ALA A 166 2.36 26.41 22.12
N SER A 167 2.83 27.20 23.09
CA SER A 167 3.13 28.62 22.87
C SER A 167 4.28 28.80 21.90
N THR A 168 5.36 27.99 22.01
CA THR A 168 6.52 28.09 21.11
C THR A 168 6.15 27.78 19.66
N LEU A 169 5.30 26.77 19.43
CA LEU A 169 4.77 26.46 18.09
C LEU A 169 3.83 27.55 17.58
N GLY A 170 2.91 28.03 18.43
CA GLY A 170 1.98 29.11 18.06
C GLY A 170 2.67 30.42 17.71
N ASP A 171 3.71 30.81 18.47
CA ASP A 171 4.52 31.98 18.18
C ASP A 171 5.29 31.87 16.85
N ALA A 172 5.59 30.65 16.42
CA ALA A 172 6.19 30.34 15.13
C ALA A 172 5.16 30.22 13.99
N GLY A 173 3.86 30.38 14.27
CA GLY A 173 2.79 30.21 13.29
C GLY A 173 2.50 28.77 12.89
N ILE A 174 3.01 27.77 13.64
CA ILE A 174 2.82 26.36 13.37
C ILE A 174 1.55 25.89 14.07
N ASN A 175 0.58 25.41 13.29
CA ASN A 175 -0.68 24.90 13.84
C ASN A 175 -0.52 23.45 14.34
N ILE A 176 -1.21 23.15 15.46
CA ILE A 176 -1.26 21.81 16.06
C ILE A 176 -2.60 21.20 15.68
N GLY A 177 -2.57 20.14 14.85
CA GLY A 177 -3.76 19.41 14.44
C GLY A 177 -4.28 18.46 15.51
N THR A 178 -3.37 17.68 16.13
CA THR A 178 -3.67 16.80 17.26
C THR A 178 -2.62 16.92 18.35
N SER A 179 -2.98 16.60 19.59
CA SER A 179 -2.03 16.51 20.69
C SER A 179 -2.45 15.40 21.64
N GLN A 180 -1.52 14.50 21.95
CA GLN A 180 -1.73 13.41 22.89
C GLN A 180 -0.59 13.38 23.88
N LEU A 181 -0.91 13.29 25.19
CA LEU A 181 0.09 13.19 26.25
C LEU A 181 -0.04 11.81 26.89
N HIS A 182 1.02 11.05 26.77
CA HIS A 182 1.17 9.72 27.34
C HIS A 182 2.16 9.76 28.49
N ARG A 183 1.82 9.25 29.66
CA ARG A 183 2.68 9.23 30.85
C ARG A 183 2.70 7.90 31.55
N THR A 184 3.82 7.53 32.12
CA THR A 184 3.96 6.33 32.93
C THR A 184 3.27 6.47 34.30
N ARG A 185 3.42 7.64 34.94
CA ARG A 185 2.82 8.05 36.21
C ARG A 185 2.87 9.58 36.36
N GLN A 186 2.08 10.10 37.27
CA GLN A 186 2.14 11.53 37.61
C GLN A 186 3.54 11.95 38.05
N GLY A 187 4.07 13.01 37.44
CA GLY A 187 5.43 13.53 37.67
C GLY A 187 6.56 12.65 37.13
N GLY A 188 6.25 11.56 36.43
CA GLY A 188 7.20 10.65 35.80
C GLY A 188 7.60 11.07 34.38
N GLU A 189 8.15 10.12 33.63
CA GLU A 189 8.42 10.30 32.19
C GLU A 189 7.09 10.35 31.43
N ALA A 190 7.05 11.20 30.43
CA ALA A 190 5.91 11.36 29.53
C ALA A 190 6.39 11.62 28.09
N PHE A 191 5.55 11.25 27.14
CA PHE A 191 5.64 11.65 25.75
C PHE A 191 4.46 12.53 25.38
N THR A 192 4.74 13.70 24.78
CA THR A 192 3.72 14.46 24.08
C THR A 192 3.92 14.22 22.58
N VAL A 193 2.93 13.62 21.94
CA VAL A 193 2.87 13.43 20.49
C VAL A 193 1.94 14.48 19.92
N MET A 194 2.44 15.29 18.98
CA MET A 194 1.67 16.34 18.31
C MET A 194 1.80 16.17 16.80
N ASP A 195 0.66 16.12 16.12
CA ASP A 195 0.63 16.25 14.67
C ASP A 195 0.55 17.75 14.35
N VAL A 196 1.45 18.23 13.50
CA VAL A 196 1.56 19.64 13.11
C VAL A 196 1.41 19.77 11.59
N ASP A 197 0.83 20.90 11.15
CA ASP A 197 0.54 21.11 9.74
C ASP A 197 1.81 21.33 8.91
N ASP A 198 2.83 21.95 9.48
CA ASP A 198 4.09 22.33 8.81
C ASP A 198 5.30 21.65 9.48
N PRO A 199 6.40 21.43 8.73
CA PRO A 199 7.67 21.01 9.32
C PRO A 199 8.14 22.00 10.39
N VAL A 200 8.61 21.48 11.53
CA VAL A 200 9.13 22.30 12.62
C VAL A 200 10.60 22.64 12.37
N PRO A 201 10.97 23.91 12.18
CA PRO A 201 12.37 24.32 12.01
C PRO A 201 13.23 23.98 13.23
N GLU A 202 14.52 23.72 13.02
CA GLU A 202 15.48 23.38 14.07
C GLU A 202 15.55 24.45 15.18
N GLU A 203 15.49 25.74 14.82
CA GLU A 203 15.45 26.86 15.77
C GLU A 203 14.25 26.79 16.74
N ILE A 204 13.12 26.26 16.28
CA ILE A 204 11.93 26.10 17.11
C ILE A 204 12.08 24.87 18.01
N ILE A 205 12.71 23.82 17.51
CA ILE A 205 13.05 22.63 18.32
C ILE A 205 13.99 23.05 19.45
N ASP A 206 15.03 23.85 19.18
CA ASP A 206 15.97 24.37 20.19
C ASP A 206 15.26 25.20 21.24
N ARG A 207 14.35 26.09 20.85
CA ARG A 207 13.53 26.87 21.80
C ARG A 207 12.64 26.00 22.67
N ILE A 208 12.09 24.92 22.13
CA ILE A 208 11.31 23.95 22.93
C ILE A 208 12.22 23.27 23.97
N LEU A 209 13.44 22.90 23.57
CA LEU A 209 14.44 22.26 24.45
C LEU A 209 14.94 23.14 25.59
N GLU A 210 14.78 24.48 25.52
CA GLU A 210 15.14 25.39 26.62
C GLU A 210 14.37 25.13 27.91
N PHE A 211 13.20 24.45 27.83
CA PHE A 211 12.43 24.14 29.05
C PHE A 211 13.01 22.95 29.81
N PRO A 212 13.42 23.11 31.08
CA PRO A 212 14.21 22.11 31.79
C PRO A 212 13.55 20.73 31.99
N ALA A 213 12.24 20.67 31.84
CA ALA A 213 11.51 19.40 31.92
C ALA A 213 11.58 18.58 30.62
N ILE A 214 11.93 19.20 29.51
CA ILE A 214 12.01 18.56 28.19
C ILE A 214 13.37 17.89 28.03
N ARG A 215 13.38 16.64 27.60
CA ARG A 215 14.56 15.81 27.44
C ARG A 215 15.04 15.74 25.99
N SER A 216 14.08 15.53 25.09
CA SER A 216 14.34 15.46 23.66
C SER A 216 13.09 15.82 22.86
N VAL A 217 13.32 16.32 21.67
CA VAL A 217 12.28 16.56 20.64
C VAL A 217 12.70 15.77 19.41
N ARG A 218 11.78 14.98 18.88
CA ARG A 218 11.97 14.21 17.64
C ARG A 218 10.89 14.59 16.66
N PHE A 219 11.21 14.49 15.40
CA PHE A 219 10.30 14.84 14.32
C PHE A 219 10.22 13.70 13.33
N ILE A 220 9.03 13.13 13.16
CA ILE A 220 8.73 12.18 12.10
C ILE A 220 8.05 12.97 10.99
N PRO A 221 8.72 13.24 9.86
CA PRO A 221 8.08 13.92 8.74
C PRO A 221 6.92 13.07 8.21
N ALA A 222 5.87 13.75 7.75
CA ALA A 222 4.82 13.10 7.00
C ALA A 222 5.46 12.34 5.84
N ASP A 223 5.09 11.07 5.70
CA ASP A 223 5.60 10.24 4.62
C ASP A 223 5.28 10.95 3.30
N GLY A 224 6.26 11.22 2.45
CA GLY A 224 6.19 12.09 1.27
C GLY A 224 5.12 11.77 0.23
N LEU A 225 4.19 10.85 0.57
CA LEU A 225 2.96 10.61 -0.14
C LEU A 225 2.00 11.83 -0.13
N HIS A 226 2.24 12.82 0.74
CA HIS A 226 1.28 13.90 0.97
C HIS A 226 1.74 15.30 0.57
N ARG A 227 3.03 15.59 0.38
CA ARG A 227 3.49 16.90 -0.08
C ARG A 227 4.82 16.82 -0.85
N ASN A 228 4.77 16.99 -2.17
CA ASN A 228 5.94 17.53 -2.87
C ASN A 228 5.98 19.04 -2.63
N PRO A 229 7.14 19.63 -2.27
CA PRO A 229 7.25 21.07 -1.96
C PRO A 229 6.79 22.03 -3.08
N GLY A 230 6.57 21.54 -4.30
CA GLY A 230 6.06 22.33 -5.44
C GLY A 230 4.56 22.21 -5.70
N GLU A 231 3.82 21.46 -4.90
CA GLU A 231 2.39 21.17 -5.12
C GLU A 231 1.44 21.97 -4.20
N VAL A 232 1.94 22.98 -3.49
CA VAL A 232 1.11 23.83 -2.60
C VAL A 232 0.29 24.78 -3.46
N SER A 233 -1.03 24.75 -3.32
CA SER A 233 -1.94 25.73 -3.92
C SER A 233 -2.34 26.77 -2.88
N SER A 234 -1.97 28.04 -3.11
CA SER A 234 -2.28 29.15 -2.22
C SER A 234 -3.71 29.71 -2.35
N ASP A 235 -4.48 29.26 -3.34
CA ASP A 235 -5.74 29.91 -3.77
C ASP A 235 -7.02 29.15 -3.42
N ILE A 236 -6.94 28.05 -2.65
CA ILE A 236 -8.08 27.21 -2.35
C ILE A 236 -8.44 27.34 -0.86
N ASP A 237 -9.69 27.71 -0.58
CA ASP A 237 -10.27 27.65 0.77
C ASP A 237 -10.41 26.18 1.22
N PRO A 238 -9.62 25.71 2.20
CA PRO A 238 -9.65 24.32 2.65
C PRO A 238 -11.02 23.89 3.22
N GLU A 239 -11.77 24.80 3.85
CA GLU A 239 -13.09 24.47 4.37
C GLU A 239 -14.11 24.25 3.25
N LEU A 240 -14.06 25.08 2.22
CA LEU A 240 -14.91 24.90 1.04
C LEU A 240 -14.57 23.59 0.33
N ALA A 241 -13.29 23.31 0.14
CA ALA A 241 -12.82 22.07 -0.45
C ALA A 241 -13.23 20.82 0.36
N LEU A 242 -13.18 20.91 1.69
CA LEU A 242 -13.64 19.83 2.57
C LEU A 242 -15.15 19.56 2.42
N ARG A 243 -15.95 20.62 2.33
CA ARG A 243 -17.40 20.49 2.09
C ARG A 243 -17.71 19.86 0.73
N GLU A 244 -16.97 20.24 -0.31
CA GLU A 244 -17.10 19.61 -1.64
C GLU A 244 -16.66 18.14 -1.60
N PHE A 245 -15.54 17.84 -0.94
CA PHE A 245 -15.11 16.46 -0.75
C PHE A 245 -16.18 15.62 -0.05
N GLN A 246 -16.82 16.12 1.03
CA GLN A 246 -17.85 15.40 1.76
C GLN A 246 -19.07 15.04 0.90
N LYS A 247 -19.40 15.87 -0.12
CA LYS A 247 -20.47 15.56 -1.09
C LYS A 247 -20.07 14.48 -2.09
N LEU A 248 -18.77 14.39 -2.40
CA LEU A 248 -18.20 13.49 -3.39
C LEU A 248 -17.57 12.22 -2.77
N ASP A 249 -17.59 12.07 -1.44
CA ASP A 249 -17.04 10.91 -0.76
C ASP A 249 -18.01 9.72 -0.80
N PHE A 250 -18.12 9.12 -1.99
CA PHE A 250 -19.02 7.99 -2.24
C PHE A 250 -18.70 6.81 -1.32
N ALA A 251 -19.60 6.52 -0.39
CA ALA A 251 -19.45 5.38 0.50
C ALA A 251 -19.81 4.05 -0.18
N THR A 252 -20.68 4.09 -1.18
CA THR A 252 -21.21 2.92 -1.88
C THR A 252 -21.18 3.13 -3.40
N ALA A 253 -21.20 2.03 -4.14
CA ALA A 253 -21.31 2.06 -5.60
C ALA A 253 -22.67 2.62 -6.05
N ALA A 254 -23.72 2.41 -5.28
CA ALA A 254 -25.02 3.00 -5.57
C ALA A 254 -24.98 4.54 -5.53
N GLN A 255 -24.30 5.14 -4.56
CA GLN A 255 -24.11 6.59 -4.50
C GLN A 255 -23.30 7.11 -5.68
N LEU A 256 -22.18 6.44 -6.01
CA LEU A 256 -21.34 6.78 -7.16
C LEU A 256 -22.15 6.71 -8.46
N LEU A 257 -22.92 5.64 -8.66
CA LEU A 257 -23.74 5.45 -9.86
C LEU A 257 -24.80 6.55 -9.99
N SER A 258 -25.54 6.85 -8.92
CA SER A 258 -26.56 7.93 -8.90
C SER A 258 -25.94 9.26 -9.29
N PHE A 259 -24.80 9.62 -8.72
CA PHE A 259 -24.08 10.83 -9.06
C PHE A 259 -23.70 10.88 -10.57
N CYS A 260 -23.16 9.78 -11.09
CA CYS A 260 -22.75 9.71 -12.49
C CYS A 260 -23.93 9.81 -13.45
N GLU A 261 -25.05 9.12 -13.16
CA GLU A 261 -26.25 9.14 -13.99
C GLU A 261 -26.97 10.49 -13.93
N GLU A 262 -27.07 11.12 -12.76
CA GLU A 262 -27.71 12.45 -12.57
C GLU A 262 -26.93 13.58 -13.28
N ASN A 263 -25.59 13.48 -13.32
CA ASN A 263 -24.72 14.49 -13.91
C ASN A 263 -24.26 14.14 -15.33
N GLY A 264 -24.57 12.96 -15.85
CA GLY A 264 -24.15 12.51 -17.19
C GLY A 264 -22.64 12.37 -17.32
N VAL A 265 -21.94 11.91 -16.27
CA VAL A 265 -20.48 11.81 -16.22
C VAL A 265 -20.00 10.37 -16.02
N SER A 266 -18.71 10.11 -16.32
CA SER A 266 -18.07 8.82 -16.13
C SER A 266 -17.65 8.59 -14.67
N LEU A 267 -17.29 7.34 -14.32
CA LEU A 267 -16.71 7.01 -13.01
C LEU A 267 -15.35 7.69 -12.80
N SER A 268 -14.52 7.77 -13.85
CA SER A 268 -13.22 8.45 -13.80
C SER A 268 -13.36 9.94 -13.51
N TYR A 269 -14.36 10.60 -14.09
CA TYR A 269 -14.65 12.01 -13.80
C TYR A 269 -15.06 12.21 -12.34
N ALA A 270 -15.98 11.38 -11.84
CA ALA A 270 -16.41 11.43 -10.45
C ALA A 270 -15.24 11.18 -9.48
N ALA A 271 -14.37 10.21 -9.80
CA ALA A 271 -13.16 9.91 -9.05
C ALA A 271 -12.17 11.08 -9.04
N GLU A 272 -11.96 11.74 -10.19
CA GLU A 272 -11.09 12.90 -10.27
C GLU A 272 -11.64 14.09 -9.50
N ALA A 273 -12.93 14.38 -9.63
CA ALA A 273 -13.58 15.48 -8.88
C ALA A 273 -13.45 15.27 -7.36
N ARG A 274 -13.69 14.04 -6.89
CA ARG A 274 -13.50 13.65 -5.50
C ARG A 274 -12.05 13.84 -5.05
N GLU A 275 -11.09 13.37 -5.83
CA GLU A 275 -9.67 13.45 -5.50
C GLU A 275 -9.17 14.89 -5.45
N ARG A 276 -9.56 15.73 -6.42
CA ARG A 276 -9.24 17.15 -6.43
C ARG A 276 -9.76 17.87 -5.18
N ALA A 277 -10.99 17.58 -4.77
CA ALA A 277 -11.57 18.12 -3.55
C ALA A 277 -10.82 17.65 -2.28
N LEU A 278 -10.43 16.36 -2.24
CA LEU A 278 -9.63 15.81 -1.14
C LEU A 278 -8.24 16.47 -1.06
N LEU A 279 -7.53 16.58 -2.18
CA LEU A 279 -6.22 17.22 -2.23
C LEU A 279 -6.30 18.69 -1.84
N ALA A 280 -7.30 19.41 -2.36
CA ALA A 280 -7.54 20.82 -2.04
C ALA A 280 -7.82 21.03 -0.54
N SER A 281 -8.61 20.15 0.09
CA SER A 281 -8.86 20.22 1.55
C SER A 281 -7.58 20.02 2.40
N ARG A 282 -6.54 19.48 1.78
CA ARG A 282 -5.20 19.28 2.38
C ARG A 282 -4.17 20.33 1.92
N GLY A 283 -4.61 21.36 1.18
CA GLY A 283 -3.73 22.39 0.62
C GLY A 283 -2.81 21.90 -0.52
N VAL A 284 -3.16 20.79 -1.17
CA VAL A 284 -2.39 20.20 -2.28
C VAL A 284 -3.07 20.51 -3.62
N ALA A 285 -2.28 20.91 -4.62
CA ALA A 285 -2.81 21.20 -5.95
C ALA A 285 -3.38 19.94 -6.62
N GLY A 286 -4.52 20.08 -7.29
CA GLY A 286 -5.17 18.97 -8.01
C GLY A 286 -4.33 18.37 -9.15
N SER A 287 -3.33 19.10 -9.67
CA SER A 287 -2.37 18.59 -10.67
C SER A 287 -1.45 17.48 -10.14
N ALA A 288 -1.28 17.37 -8.83
CA ALA A 288 -0.47 16.33 -8.18
C ALA A 288 -0.93 14.91 -8.53
N ILE A 289 -2.24 14.72 -8.78
CA ILE A 289 -2.77 13.42 -9.18
C ILE A 289 -2.32 13.00 -10.58
N VAL A 290 -2.25 13.96 -11.51
CA VAL A 290 -1.83 13.67 -12.90
C VAL A 290 -0.38 13.21 -12.93
N SER A 291 0.51 13.93 -12.22
CA SER A 291 1.92 13.57 -12.11
C SER A 291 2.11 12.20 -11.47
N TYR A 292 1.32 11.89 -10.43
CA TYR A 292 1.35 10.58 -9.78
C TYR A 292 0.90 9.45 -10.72
N LEU A 293 -0.24 9.62 -11.39
CA LEU A 293 -0.79 8.60 -12.29
C LEU A 293 0.11 8.36 -13.50
N GLN A 294 0.75 9.41 -14.04
CA GLN A 294 1.75 9.25 -15.09
C GLN A 294 2.92 8.39 -14.61
N ARG A 295 3.49 8.71 -13.43
CA ARG A 295 4.56 7.89 -12.84
C ARG A 295 4.12 6.46 -12.57
N ALA A 296 2.90 6.25 -12.08
CA ALA A 296 2.36 4.91 -11.85
C ALA A 296 2.25 4.13 -13.17
N LEU A 297 1.77 4.77 -14.24
CA LEU A 297 1.67 4.15 -15.56
C LEU A 297 3.04 3.78 -16.13
N ASP A 298 4.04 4.66 -15.97
CA ASP A 298 5.43 4.39 -16.41
C ASP A 298 6.02 3.18 -15.67
N VAL A 299 5.81 3.07 -14.35
CA VAL A 299 6.23 1.92 -13.55
C VAL A 299 5.48 0.65 -13.96
N MET A 300 4.17 0.72 -14.22
CA MET A 300 3.38 -0.40 -14.72
C MET A 300 3.94 -0.93 -16.05
N ARG A 301 4.31 -0.06 -16.99
CA ARG A 301 4.96 -0.45 -18.25
C ARG A 301 6.31 -1.10 -18.02
N ALA A 302 7.16 -0.45 -17.25
CA ALA A 302 8.50 -0.96 -16.97
C ALA A 302 8.44 -2.35 -16.32
N SER A 303 7.53 -2.54 -15.36
CA SER A 303 7.35 -3.82 -14.68
C SER A 303 6.79 -4.93 -15.57
N ALA A 304 5.97 -4.60 -16.57
CA ALA A 304 5.44 -5.56 -17.56
C ALA A 304 6.45 -5.90 -18.67
N THR A 305 7.46 -5.06 -18.91
CA THR A 305 8.40 -5.23 -20.02
C THR A 305 9.71 -5.86 -19.58
N ALA A 306 10.28 -5.41 -18.47
CA ALA A 306 11.63 -5.80 -18.02
C ALA A 306 11.85 -7.33 -17.91
N PRO A 307 10.93 -8.15 -17.35
CA PRO A 307 11.15 -9.59 -17.27
C PRO A 307 11.08 -10.33 -18.61
N VAL A 308 10.38 -9.75 -19.60
CA VAL A 308 10.35 -10.32 -20.95
C VAL A 308 11.69 -10.14 -21.64
N GLU A 309 12.33 -8.97 -21.47
CA GLU A 309 13.61 -8.63 -22.08
C GLU A 309 14.80 -9.22 -21.32
N ALA A 310 14.74 -9.22 -19.99
CA ALA A 310 15.84 -9.66 -19.12
C ALA A 310 15.30 -10.54 -17.97
N PRO A 311 14.96 -11.81 -18.23
CA PRO A 311 14.44 -12.73 -17.23
C PRO A 311 15.39 -12.91 -16.05
N ARG A 312 14.82 -12.95 -14.83
CA ARG A 312 15.57 -13.18 -13.59
C ARG A 312 14.84 -14.19 -12.72
N SER A 313 15.58 -14.96 -11.94
CA SER A 313 14.99 -15.81 -10.91
C SER A 313 14.47 -14.95 -9.77
N SER A 314 13.28 -15.29 -9.25
CA SER A 314 12.70 -14.68 -8.06
C SER A 314 13.52 -14.93 -6.80
N MET A 315 13.23 -14.22 -5.71
CA MET A 315 13.92 -14.38 -4.42
C MET A 315 13.85 -15.81 -3.88
N GLY A 316 12.66 -16.44 -3.95
CA GLY A 316 12.46 -17.82 -3.53
C GLY A 316 12.84 -18.87 -4.60
N GLY A 317 13.11 -18.44 -5.83
CA GLY A 317 13.48 -19.31 -6.93
C GLY A 317 12.35 -20.16 -7.50
N LEU A 318 11.08 -19.85 -7.17
CA LEU A 318 9.93 -20.64 -7.64
C LEU A 318 9.44 -20.19 -9.03
N ILE A 319 9.73 -18.95 -9.42
CA ILE A 319 9.35 -18.35 -10.70
C ILE A 319 10.54 -17.58 -11.31
N GLY A 320 10.43 -17.30 -12.62
CA GLY A 320 11.39 -16.50 -13.37
C GLY A 320 11.57 -17.00 -14.80
N GLY A 321 11.32 -16.10 -15.77
CA GLY A 321 11.40 -16.37 -17.20
C GLY A 321 10.12 -16.92 -17.83
N GLU A 322 9.02 -17.01 -17.11
CA GLU A 322 7.71 -17.44 -17.65
C GLU A 322 7.16 -16.40 -18.64
N ALA A 323 7.37 -15.11 -18.38
CA ALA A 323 6.94 -14.04 -19.29
C ALA A 323 7.67 -14.11 -20.64
N ALA A 324 8.97 -14.41 -20.64
CA ALA A 324 9.74 -14.62 -21.85
C ALA A 324 9.26 -15.84 -22.65
N LYS A 325 8.94 -16.96 -21.96
CA LYS A 325 8.36 -18.16 -22.59
C LYS A 325 7.00 -17.89 -23.23
N LEU A 326 6.17 -17.06 -22.58
CA LEU A 326 4.88 -16.65 -23.17
C LEU A 326 5.09 -15.81 -24.41
N ARG A 327 6.08 -14.92 -24.43
CA ARG A 327 6.46 -14.14 -25.61
C ARG A 327 6.94 -15.04 -26.75
N GLU A 328 7.80 -16.00 -26.47
CA GLU A 328 8.24 -16.99 -27.47
C GLU A 328 7.06 -17.74 -28.08
N LEU A 329 6.08 -18.16 -27.26
CA LEU A 329 4.87 -18.83 -27.73
C LEU A 329 4.00 -17.92 -28.63
N GLU A 330 3.88 -16.64 -28.28
CA GLU A 330 3.19 -15.63 -29.10
C GLU A 330 3.88 -15.44 -30.46
N ASP A 331 5.20 -15.29 -30.47
CA ASP A 331 6.02 -15.11 -31.68
C ASP A 331 5.92 -16.32 -32.63
N LEU A 332 5.73 -17.53 -32.09
CA LEU A 332 5.50 -18.76 -32.85
C LEU A 332 4.07 -18.85 -33.41
N GLY A 333 3.15 -17.99 -32.99
CA GLY A 333 1.73 -18.07 -33.35
C GLY A 333 1.02 -19.33 -32.83
N ALA A 334 1.58 -20.00 -31.80
CA ALA A 334 1.11 -21.28 -31.28
C ALA A 334 0.19 -21.15 -30.05
N GLY A 335 -0.18 -19.91 -29.67
CA GLY A 335 -1.04 -19.66 -28.51
C GLY A 335 -2.49 -20.12 -28.71
N VAL A 336 -3.15 -20.53 -27.63
CA VAL A 336 -4.57 -20.91 -27.61
C VAL A 336 -5.51 -19.70 -27.46
N ASN A 337 -5.01 -18.57 -26.98
CA ASN A 337 -5.75 -17.33 -26.77
C ASN A 337 -5.61 -16.39 -27.97
N GLY A 338 -6.65 -15.57 -28.22
CA GLY A 338 -6.50 -14.42 -29.12
C GLY A 338 -5.50 -13.39 -28.54
N SER A 339 -5.01 -12.48 -29.39
CA SER A 339 -3.91 -11.55 -29.06
C SER A 339 -4.14 -10.78 -27.75
N LEU A 340 -5.32 -10.24 -27.50
CA LEU A 340 -5.62 -9.48 -26.28
C LEU A 340 -5.44 -10.32 -25.01
N LEU A 341 -5.96 -11.56 -24.97
CA LEU A 341 -5.85 -12.41 -23.80
C LEU A 341 -4.44 -12.96 -23.62
N ALA A 342 -3.71 -13.20 -24.70
CA ALA A 342 -2.30 -13.61 -24.65
C ALA A 342 -1.44 -12.50 -24.04
N LEU A 343 -1.58 -11.27 -24.54
CA LEU A 343 -0.93 -10.08 -24.00
C LEU A 343 -1.23 -9.87 -22.51
N ALA A 344 -2.52 -9.93 -22.12
CA ALA A 344 -2.92 -9.75 -20.73
C ALA A 344 -2.31 -10.84 -19.82
N THR A 345 -2.28 -12.09 -20.28
CA THR A 345 -1.63 -13.19 -19.56
C THR A 345 -0.15 -12.94 -19.36
N ARG A 346 0.58 -12.58 -20.44
CA ARG A 346 2.02 -12.28 -20.40
C ARG A 346 2.33 -11.09 -19.48
N ASN A 347 1.61 -9.98 -19.65
CA ASN A 347 1.85 -8.77 -18.87
C ASN A 347 1.62 -9.01 -17.37
N ALA A 348 0.55 -9.75 -16.99
CA ALA A 348 0.30 -10.10 -15.59
C ALA A 348 1.43 -10.96 -15.00
N VAL A 349 1.91 -11.95 -15.76
CA VAL A 349 3.03 -12.82 -15.38
C VAL A 349 4.31 -12.00 -15.21
N ALA A 350 4.61 -11.09 -16.14
CA ALA A 350 5.79 -10.24 -16.12
C ALA A 350 5.82 -9.31 -14.89
N VAL A 351 4.70 -8.63 -14.59
CA VAL A 351 4.64 -7.76 -13.41
C VAL A 351 4.93 -8.53 -12.12
N LEU A 352 4.42 -9.75 -12.00
CA LEU A 352 4.68 -10.59 -10.82
C LEU A 352 6.11 -11.13 -10.78
N GLU A 353 6.79 -11.33 -11.92
CA GLU A 353 8.23 -11.60 -11.95
C GLU A 353 9.04 -10.38 -11.48
N THR A 354 8.67 -9.17 -11.92
CA THR A 354 9.28 -7.93 -11.41
C THR A 354 9.08 -7.82 -9.91
N ASN A 355 7.87 -8.06 -9.42
CA ASN A 355 7.53 -8.05 -8.00
C ASN A 355 8.40 -9.03 -7.19
N ALA A 356 8.42 -10.30 -7.61
CA ALA A 356 9.13 -11.38 -6.93
C ALA A 356 10.66 -11.28 -7.01
N THR A 357 11.20 -10.45 -7.90
CA THR A 357 12.64 -10.13 -7.98
C THR A 357 13.02 -8.85 -7.23
N MET A 358 12.14 -8.33 -6.37
CA MET A 358 12.33 -7.06 -5.68
C MET A 358 12.56 -5.89 -6.66
N GLY A 359 11.80 -5.87 -7.74
CA GLY A 359 11.68 -4.72 -8.64
C GLY A 359 10.61 -3.73 -8.20
N VAL A 360 10.54 -2.58 -8.88
CA VAL A 360 9.54 -1.56 -8.59
C VAL A 360 8.23 -1.91 -9.28
N ILE A 361 7.13 -1.90 -8.53
CA ILE A 361 5.76 -2.13 -9.02
C ILE A 361 4.81 -1.07 -8.45
N VAL A 362 3.60 -1.03 -8.98
CA VAL A 362 2.48 -0.29 -8.37
C VAL A 362 1.56 -1.30 -7.70
N ALA A 363 1.40 -1.22 -6.40
CA ALA A 363 0.39 -2.01 -5.72
C ALA A 363 -1.01 -1.52 -6.15
N ALA A 364 -1.92 -2.45 -6.51
CA ALA A 364 -3.26 -2.09 -6.96
C ALA A 364 -4.25 -3.27 -6.82
N PRO A 365 -5.05 -3.37 -5.74
CA PRO A 365 -4.93 -2.60 -4.51
C PRO A 365 -3.80 -3.11 -3.58
N THR A 366 -3.16 -4.24 -3.88
CA THR A 366 -2.03 -4.81 -3.12
C THR A 366 -0.87 -5.19 -4.04
N ALA A 367 0.33 -5.37 -3.46
CA ALA A 367 1.48 -5.84 -4.23
C ALA A 367 1.26 -7.27 -4.78
N GLY A 368 0.53 -8.12 -4.04
CA GLY A 368 0.20 -9.48 -4.47
C GLY A 368 -0.72 -9.55 -5.70
N SER A 369 -1.46 -8.49 -5.98
CA SER A 369 -2.36 -8.35 -7.14
C SER A 369 -1.89 -7.33 -8.19
N ALA A 370 -0.66 -6.81 -8.05
CA ALA A 370 -0.11 -5.73 -8.85
C ALA A 370 -0.08 -5.98 -10.37
N GLY A 371 -0.18 -7.24 -10.80
CA GLY A 371 -0.16 -7.62 -12.22
C GLY A 371 -1.49 -7.44 -12.94
N VAL A 372 -2.63 -7.39 -12.25
CA VAL A 372 -3.96 -7.47 -12.89
C VAL A 372 -4.29 -6.21 -13.67
N ILE A 373 -4.25 -5.05 -13.04
CA ILE A 373 -4.62 -3.76 -13.67
C ILE A 373 -3.70 -3.41 -14.83
N PRO A 374 -2.36 -3.41 -14.68
CA PRO A 374 -1.48 -3.10 -15.80
C PRO A 374 -1.63 -4.12 -16.95
N ALA A 375 -1.85 -5.41 -16.65
CA ALA A 375 -2.07 -6.41 -17.68
C ALA A 375 -3.28 -6.08 -18.56
N VAL A 376 -4.40 -5.71 -17.96
CA VAL A 376 -5.62 -5.34 -18.69
C VAL A 376 -5.42 -4.05 -19.48
N LEU A 377 -4.97 -2.98 -18.83
CA LEU A 377 -4.90 -1.66 -19.43
C LEU A 377 -3.85 -1.57 -20.53
N LEU A 378 -2.63 -2.10 -20.31
CA LEU A 378 -1.57 -2.07 -21.32
C LEU A 378 -1.89 -2.95 -22.52
N SER A 379 -2.57 -4.08 -22.32
CA SER A 379 -3.01 -4.94 -23.42
C SER A 379 -4.12 -4.29 -24.26
N LEU A 380 -5.06 -3.59 -23.61
CA LEU A 380 -6.06 -2.80 -24.33
C LEU A 380 -5.44 -1.63 -25.09
N GLN A 381 -4.43 -0.96 -24.51
CA GLN A 381 -3.68 0.08 -25.19
C GLN A 381 -2.98 -0.45 -26.45
N GLU A 382 -2.29 -1.58 -26.33
CA GLU A 382 -1.56 -2.19 -27.45
C GLU A 382 -2.50 -2.60 -28.60
N VAL A 383 -3.68 -3.13 -28.27
CA VAL A 383 -4.63 -3.63 -29.28
C VAL A 383 -5.48 -2.51 -29.89
N HIS A 384 -5.88 -1.51 -29.08
CA HIS A 384 -6.84 -0.47 -29.52
C HIS A 384 -6.23 0.90 -29.72
N GLY A 385 -4.96 1.13 -29.33
CA GLY A 385 -4.26 2.41 -29.52
C GLY A 385 -4.69 3.52 -28.59
N PHE A 386 -5.17 3.20 -27.37
CA PHE A 386 -5.54 4.20 -26.38
C PHE A 386 -4.34 5.05 -25.95
N SER A 387 -4.59 6.34 -25.71
CA SER A 387 -3.60 7.28 -25.21
C SER A 387 -3.32 7.08 -23.70
N ASP A 388 -2.19 7.60 -23.22
CA ASP A 388 -1.85 7.61 -21.79
C ASP A 388 -2.88 8.36 -20.96
N ALA A 389 -3.45 9.46 -21.50
CA ALA A 389 -4.52 10.19 -20.83
C ALA A 389 -5.75 9.31 -20.57
N GLN A 390 -6.16 8.50 -21.57
CA GLN A 390 -7.26 7.56 -21.40
C GLN A 390 -6.93 6.44 -20.40
N LEU A 391 -5.68 5.95 -20.36
CA LEU A 391 -5.25 4.99 -19.35
C LEU A 391 -5.24 5.61 -17.94
N MET A 392 -4.86 6.87 -17.79
CA MET A 392 -4.96 7.57 -16.51
C MET A 392 -6.41 7.74 -16.05
N ASP A 393 -7.34 8.00 -16.96
CA ASP A 393 -8.78 8.00 -16.62
C ASP A 393 -9.24 6.60 -16.19
N ALA A 394 -8.82 5.56 -16.87
CA ALA A 394 -9.08 4.18 -16.49
C ALA A 394 -8.52 3.84 -15.09
N LEU A 395 -7.34 4.35 -14.72
CA LEU A 395 -6.78 4.21 -13.37
C LEU A 395 -7.59 4.95 -12.30
N LYS A 396 -8.17 6.12 -12.62
CA LYS A 396 -9.09 6.84 -11.72
C LYS A 396 -10.38 6.03 -11.48
N ASN A 397 -10.94 5.44 -12.57
CA ASN A 397 -12.08 4.52 -12.47
C ASN A 397 -11.73 3.32 -11.56
N ALA A 398 -10.62 2.64 -11.82
CA ALA A 398 -10.15 1.52 -11.01
C ALA A 398 -10.03 1.93 -9.51
N ALA A 399 -9.47 3.11 -9.24
CA ALA A 399 -9.26 3.59 -7.88
C ALA A 399 -10.57 3.83 -7.12
N VAL A 400 -11.60 4.40 -7.73
CA VAL A 400 -12.88 4.63 -7.03
C VAL A 400 -13.59 3.30 -6.75
N VAL A 401 -13.52 2.32 -7.65
CA VAL A 401 -14.05 0.97 -7.41
C VAL A 401 -13.29 0.29 -6.27
N GLY A 402 -11.96 0.34 -6.29
CA GLY A 402 -11.12 -0.20 -5.23
C GLY A 402 -11.34 0.46 -3.87
N SER A 403 -11.59 1.78 -3.84
CA SER A 403 -11.89 2.52 -2.61
C SER A 403 -13.21 2.06 -1.96
N ILE A 404 -14.22 1.76 -2.77
CA ILE A 404 -15.51 1.21 -2.29
C ILE A 404 -15.30 -0.18 -1.68
N ILE A 405 -14.51 -1.05 -2.34
CA ILE A 405 -14.19 -2.39 -1.81
C ILE A 405 -13.42 -2.28 -0.49
N ALA A 406 -12.37 -1.47 -0.45
CA ALA A 406 -11.52 -1.31 0.72
C ALA A 406 -12.28 -0.69 1.92
N ARG A 407 -13.24 0.21 1.64
CA ARG A 407 -14.08 0.84 2.66
C ARG A 407 -15.10 -0.10 3.28
N ASN A 408 -15.73 -0.96 2.47
CA ASN A 408 -16.87 -1.77 2.89
C ASN A 408 -16.53 -3.24 3.15
N ALA A 409 -15.33 -3.66 2.76
CA ALA A 409 -14.85 -5.02 2.96
C ALA A 409 -13.38 -5.00 3.42
N THR A 410 -12.55 -5.76 2.74
CA THR A 410 -11.09 -5.82 2.96
C THR A 410 -10.37 -6.07 1.63
N VAL A 411 -9.13 -5.60 1.53
CA VAL A 411 -8.22 -5.95 0.42
C VAL A 411 -7.03 -6.78 0.92
N ALA A 412 -7.06 -7.23 2.19
CA ALA A 412 -5.96 -7.99 2.79
C ALA A 412 -6.18 -9.50 2.64
N GLY A 413 -5.20 -10.22 2.09
CA GLY A 413 -5.23 -11.68 1.94
C GLY A 413 -5.32 -12.41 3.28
N ALA A 414 -4.67 -11.88 4.31
CA ALA A 414 -4.70 -12.41 5.67
C ALA A 414 -6.08 -12.35 6.35
N GLU A 415 -6.95 -11.42 5.92
CA GLU A 415 -8.32 -11.30 6.42
C GLU A 415 -9.34 -12.00 5.52
N GLY A 416 -9.24 -11.78 4.20
CA GLY A 416 -10.26 -12.17 3.24
C GLY A 416 -9.87 -13.28 2.27
N GLY A 417 -8.63 -13.82 2.33
CA GLY A 417 -8.11 -14.72 1.31
C GLY A 417 -7.71 -13.98 0.03
N CYS A 418 -7.25 -14.71 -0.97
CA CYS A 418 -6.78 -14.13 -2.23
C CYS A 418 -7.91 -13.44 -3.04
N GLN A 419 -9.17 -13.78 -2.79
CA GLN A 419 -10.31 -13.07 -3.36
C GLN A 419 -10.32 -11.57 -3.00
N ALA A 420 -9.86 -11.22 -1.79
CA ALA A 420 -9.77 -9.85 -1.33
C ALA A 420 -8.71 -9.04 -2.12
N GLU A 421 -7.62 -9.65 -2.51
CA GLU A 421 -6.56 -9.02 -3.29
C GLU A 421 -6.83 -9.11 -4.79
N ILE A 422 -6.79 -10.31 -5.32
CA ILE A 422 -6.90 -10.60 -6.78
C ILE A 422 -8.31 -10.36 -7.30
N GLY A 423 -9.35 -10.70 -6.51
CA GLY A 423 -10.73 -10.44 -6.87
C GLY A 423 -11.03 -8.94 -6.91
N SER A 424 -10.52 -8.17 -5.95
CA SER A 424 -10.63 -6.71 -5.96
C SER A 424 -9.92 -6.10 -7.17
N ALA A 425 -8.70 -6.52 -7.46
CA ALA A 425 -7.95 -6.06 -8.63
C ALA A 425 -8.66 -6.42 -9.95
N ALA A 426 -9.28 -7.60 -10.04
CA ALA A 426 -10.08 -8.00 -11.20
C ALA A 426 -11.32 -7.12 -11.37
N ALA A 427 -12.02 -6.78 -10.29
CA ALA A 427 -13.17 -5.87 -10.30
C ALA A 427 -12.77 -4.47 -10.76
N MET A 428 -11.68 -3.93 -10.22
CA MET A 428 -11.10 -2.64 -10.59
C MET A 428 -10.74 -2.61 -12.08
N ALA A 429 -10.04 -3.62 -12.56
CA ALA A 429 -9.61 -3.73 -13.96
C ALA A 429 -10.79 -3.93 -14.92
N ALA A 430 -11.81 -4.70 -14.55
CA ALA A 430 -13.00 -4.92 -15.36
C ALA A 430 -13.81 -3.63 -15.54
N SER A 431 -14.02 -2.87 -14.47
CA SER A 431 -14.68 -1.55 -14.51
C SER A 431 -13.93 -0.58 -15.42
N ALA A 432 -12.61 -0.47 -15.22
CA ALA A 432 -11.74 0.40 -16.01
C ALA A 432 -11.75 0.01 -17.51
N ALA A 433 -11.73 -1.27 -17.83
CA ALA A 433 -11.81 -1.76 -19.20
C ALA A 433 -13.13 -1.39 -19.89
N VAL A 434 -14.25 -1.48 -19.17
CA VAL A 434 -15.58 -1.10 -19.71
C VAL A 434 -15.63 0.39 -20.03
N GLU A 435 -15.16 1.26 -19.14
CA GLU A 435 -15.14 2.70 -19.38
C GLU A 435 -14.22 3.06 -20.55
N LEU A 436 -13.01 2.45 -20.60
CA LEU A 436 -12.04 2.65 -21.67
C LEU A 436 -12.61 2.28 -23.05
N LEU A 437 -13.49 1.28 -23.11
CA LEU A 437 -14.19 0.82 -24.31
C LEU A 437 -15.54 1.54 -24.56
N GLY A 438 -15.83 2.62 -23.83
CA GLY A 438 -17.00 3.46 -24.02
C GLY A 438 -18.29 2.97 -23.35
N GLY A 439 -18.21 2.05 -22.40
CA GLY A 439 -19.37 1.59 -21.65
C GLY A 439 -19.87 2.62 -20.62
N THR A 440 -21.10 2.43 -20.17
CA THR A 440 -21.75 3.33 -19.20
C THR A 440 -21.29 3.05 -17.75
N PRO A 441 -21.47 4.01 -16.81
CA PRO A 441 -21.19 3.80 -15.38
C PRO A 441 -21.83 2.53 -14.81
N ARG A 442 -23.07 2.22 -15.21
CA ARG A 442 -23.77 1.00 -14.80
C ARG A 442 -23.09 -0.25 -15.31
N MET A 443 -22.65 -0.27 -16.58
CA MET A 443 -21.89 -1.38 -17.16
C MET A 443 -20.55 -1.58 -16.44
N CYS A 444 -19.87 -0.49 -16.05
CA CYS A 444 -18.62 -0.55 -15.28
C CYS A 444 -18.80 -1.29 -13.96
N LEU A 445 -19.81 -0.92 -13.17
CA LEU A 445 -20.11 -1.57 -11.89
C LEU A 445 -20.64 -3.00 -12.06
N THR A 446 -21.37 -3.28 -13.13
CA THR A 446 -21.78 -4.65 -13.49
C THR A 446 -20.58 -5.54 -13.78
N ALA A 447 -19.63 -5.07 -14.58
CA ALA A 447 -18.38 -5.79 -14.86
C ALA A 447 -17.55 -6.03 -13.61
N ALA A 448 -17.43 -5.01 -12.74
CA ALA A 448 -16.78 -5.13 -11.44
C ALA A 448 -17.42 -6.23 -10.59
N GLY A 449 -18.76 -6.25 -10.53
CA GLY A 449 -19.52 -7.29 -9.82
C GLY A 449 -19.26 -8.69 -10.35
N TYR A 450 -19.27 -8.89 -11.67
CA TYR A 450 -18.96 -10.18 -12.29
C TYR A 450 -17.54 -10.63 -11.99
N ALA A 451 -16.57 -9.75 -12.19
CA ALA A 451 -15.17 -10.09 -11.97
C ALA A 451 -14.89 -10.50 -10.51
N LEU A 452 -15.50 -9.81 -9.55
CA LEU A 452 -15.39 -10.13 -8.11
C LEU A 452 -16.11 -11.42 -7.76
N ALA A 453 -17.36 -11.60 -8.23
CA ALA A 453 -18.16 -12.77 -7.94
C ALA A 453 -17.49 -14.08 -8.43
N ASN A 454 -16.83 -14.03 -9.60
CA ASN A 454 -16.10 -15.18 -10.14
C ASN A 454 -14.89 -15.59 -9.29
N MET A 455 -14.41 -14.73 -8.40
CA MET A 455 -13.25 -14.98 -7.53
C MET A 455 -13.62 -15.32 -6.09
N LEU A 456 -14.93 -15.38 -5.75
CA LEU A 456 -15.39 -15.72 -4.40
C LEU A 456 -14.89 -17.10 -3.98
N GLY A 457 -14.37 -17.18 -2.76
CA GLY A 457 -13.80 -18.42 -2.21
C GLY A 457 -12.33 -18.66 -2.57
N LEU A 458 -11.68 -17.77 -3.34
CA LEU A 458 -10.26 -17.93 -3.66
C LEU A 458 -9.39 -17.72 -2.40
N VAL A 459 -8.75 -18.81 -1.98
CA VAL A 459 -7.92 -18.88 -0.77
C VAL A 459 -6.56 -18.22 -0.98
N CYS A 460 -5.90 -17.78 0.10
CA CYS A 460 -4.51 -17.31 0.08
C CYS A 460 -3.59 -18.37 0.70
N ASP A 461 -2.89 -19.11 -0.15
CA ASP A 461 -2.10 -20.29 0.19
C ASP A 461 -0.71 -20.30 -0.49
N PRO A 462 0.11 -19.24 -0.27
CA PRO A 462 1.39 -19.08 -0.95
C PRO A 462 2.38 -20.19 -0.58
N ILE A 463 3.00 -20.81 -1.59
CA ILE A 463 3.99 -21.88 -1.41
C ILE A 463 5.23 -21.30 -0.71
N GLY A 464 5.60 -21.89 0.41
CA GLY A 464 6.73 -21.42 1.22
C GLY A 464 6.56 -20.01 1.80
N GLY A 465 5.33 -19.48 1.84
CA GLY A 465 5.05 -18.10 2.23
C GLY A 465 5.52 -17.04 1.21
N LEU A 466 5.82 -17.45 -0.03
CA LEU A 466 6.37 -16.59 -1.09
C LEU A 466 5.26 -16.07 -2.00
N VAL A 467 5.24 -14.76 -2.28
CA VAL A 467 4.31 -14.16 -3.26
C VAL A 467 4.79 -14.44 -4.70
N GLU A 468 5.00 -15.71 -4.99
CA GLU A 468 5.50 -16.23 -6.26
C GLU A 468 4.50 -17.22 -6.87
N ALA A 469 4.33 -18.36 -6.23
CA ALA A 469 3.39 -19.39 -6.63
C ALA A 469 2.39 -19.68 -5.49
N PRO A 470 1.06 -19.70 -5.76
CA PRO A 470 0.41 -19.58 -7.07
C PRO A 470 0.12 -18.13 -7.54
N CYS A 471 0.57 -17.11 -6.82
CA CYS A 471 0.19 -15.70 -7.03
C CYS A 471 0.36 -15.22 -8.47
N GLN A 472 1.50 -15.53 -9.12
CA GLN A 472 1.78 -15.13 -10.50
C GLN A 472 0.69 -15.64 -11.47
N LYS A 473 0.33 -16.94 -11.39
CA LYS A 473 -0.67 -17.55 -12.27
C LYS A 473 -2.07 -17.04 -11.97
N ARG A 474 -2.37 -16.71 -10.72
CA ARG A 474 -3.65 -16.10 -10.32
C ARG A 474 -3.83 -14.69 -10.86
N ASN A 475 -2.77 -13.87 -10.91
CA ASN A 475 -2.83 -12.56 -11.55
C ASN A 475 -3.18 -12.68 -13.05
N ALA A 476 -2.57 -13.63 -13.77
CA ALA A 476 -2.89 -13.88 -15.16
C ALA A 476 -4.37 -14.32 -15.34
N SER A 477 -4.84 -15.25 -14.51
CA SER A 477 -6.25 -15.69 -14.53
C SER A 477 -7.21 -14.55 -14.22
N ALA A 478 -6.87 -13.67 -13.29
CA ALA A 478 -7.69 -12.53 -12.89
C ALA A 478 -7.77 -11.45 -13.99
N ALA A 479 -6.67 -11.20 -14.72
CA ALA A 479 -6.67 -10.29 -15.86
C ALA A 479 -7.60 -10.80 -16.98
N VAL A 480 -7.58 -12.10 -17.27
CA VAL A 480 -8.49 -12.73 -18.24
C VAL A 480 -9.94 -12.71 -17.74
N ASN A 481 -10.19 -12.97 -16.46
CA ASN A 481 -11.50 -12.83 -15.84
C ASN A 481 -12.05 -11.40 -15.96
N ALA A 482 -11.22 -10.37 -15.72
CA ALA A 482 -11.60 -8.97 -15.86
C ALA A 482 -12.04 -8.63 -17.30
N LEU A 483 -11.28 -9.07 -18.30
CA LEU A 483 -11.64 -8.88 -19.71
C LEU A 483 -12.93 -9.60 -20.10
N SER A 484 -13.12 -10.82 -19.60
CA SER A 484 -14.37 -11.59 -19.82
C SER A 484 -15.56 -10.91 -19.17
N ALA A 485 -15.42 -10.40 -17.95
CA ALA A 485 -16.45 -9.66 -17.24
C ALA A 485 -16.81 -8.34 -17.98
N ALA A 486 -15.80 -7.61 -18.45
CA ALA A 486 -16.00 -6.41 -19.26
C ALA A 486 -16.76 -6.71 -20.55
N GLN A 487 -16.41 -7.79 -21.26
CA GLN A 487 -17.07 -8.23 -22.49
C GLN A 487 -18.56 -8.54 -22.26
N MET A 488 -18.90 -9.22 -21.15
CA MET A 488 -20.30 -9.53 -20.81
C MET A 488 -21.11 -8.26 -20.51
N ALA A 489 -20.54 -7.33 -19.74
CA ALA A 489 -21.22 -6.07 -19.41
C ALA A 489 -21.43 -5.19 -20.64
N LEU A 490 -20.43 -5.08 -21.53
CA LEU A 490 -20.53 -4.34 -22.80
C LEU A 490 -21.56 -4.98 -23.77
N ALA A 491 -21.76 -6.30 -23.69
CA ALA A 491 -22.81 -6.98 -24.45
C ALA A 491 -24.23 -6.72 -23.89
N GLY A 492 -24.36 -5.94 -22.81
CA GLY A 492 -25.65 -5.61 -22.19
C GLY A 492 -26.21 -6.71 -21.28
N ILE A 493 -25.38 -7.69 -20.88
CA ILE A 493 -25.80 -8.68 -19.88
C ILE A 493 -25.89 -7.96 -18.54
N GLU A 494 -27.07 -7.95 -17.93
CA GLU A 494 -27.33 -7.24 -16.67
C GLU A 494 -26.90 -8.07 -15.44
N GLY A 495 -26.28 -7.42 -14.46
CA GLY A 495 -25.96 -8.02 -13.16
C GLY A 495 -27.23 -8.20 -12.32
N LEU A 496 -27.48 -9.43 -11.86
CA LEU A 496 -28.63 -9.71 -10.99
C LEU A 496 -28.41 -9.20 -9.55
N ILE A 497 -27.15 -9.11 -9.13
CA ILE A 497 -26.75 -8.68 -7.78
C ILE A 497 -26.01 -7.34 -7.91
N PRO A 498 -26.41 -6.29 -7.19
CA PRO A 498 -25.70 -5.01 -7.14
C PRO A 498 -24.26 -5.18 -6.64
N PHE A 499 -23.33 -4.34 -7.15
CA PHE A 499 -21.92 -4.44 -6.80
C PHE A 499 -21.66 -4.34 -5.29
N ASP A 500 -22.35 -3.45 -4.58
CA ASP A 500 -22.22 -3.31 -3.12
C ASP A 500 -22.54 -4.62 -2.38
N GLU A 501 -23.54 -5.37 -2.83
CA GLU A 501 -23.90 -6.66 -2.24
C GLU A 501 -22.86 -7.75 -2.57
N VAL A 502 -22.22 -7.69 -3.74
CA VAL A 502 -21.11 -8.59 -4.09
C VAL A 502 -19.89 -8.33 -3.20
N VAL A 503 -19.60 -7.06 -2.91
CA VAL A 503 -18.53 -6.66 -1.97
C VAL A 503 -18.81 -7.21 -0.56
N ASP A 504 -20.04 -7.08 -0.09
CA ASP A 504 -20.47 -7.62 1.21
C ASP A 504 -20.39 -9.15 1.25
N ALA A 505 -20.78 -9.82 0.17
CA ALA A 505 -20.64 -11.26 0.03
C ALA A 505 -19.17 -11.70 0.09
N MET A 506 -18.26 -10.98 -0.58
CA MET A 506 -16.82 -11.27 -0.52
C MET A 506 -16.30 -11.20 0.92
N LEU A 507 -16.66 -10.18 1.70
CA LEU A 507 -16.25 -10.06 3.09
C LEU A 507 -16.74 -11.25 3.93
N LYS A 508 -18.01 -11.63 3.77
CA LYS A 508 -18.61 -12.75 4.50
C LYS A 508 -17.94 -14.08 4.13
N VAL A 509 -17.71 -14.33 2.85
CA VAL A 509 -16.99 -15.53 2.37
C VAL A 509 -15.56 -15.55 2.90
N GLY A 510 -14.84 -14.42 2.83
CA GLY A 510 -13.47 -14.30 3.36
C GLY A 510 -13.38 -14.64 4.84
N ARG A 511 -14.30 -14.12 5.64
CA ARG A 511 -14.36 -14.41 7.09
C ARG A 511 -14.73 -15.87 7.40
N SER A 512 -15.37 -16.57 6.50
CA SER A 512 -15.69 -18.00 6.64
C SER A 512 -14.54 -18.93 6.27
N LEU A 513 -13.48 -18.43 5.62
CA LEU A 513 -12.30 -19.24 5.27
C LEU A 513 -11.56 -19.67 6.56
N PRO A 514 -11.12 -20.94 6.63
CA PRO A 514 -10.23 -21.40 7.70
C PRO A 514 -8.94 -20.56 7.80
N TYR A 515 -8.40 -20.47 8.99
CA TYR A 515 -7.14 -19.72 9.25
C TYR A 515 -5.98 -20.16 8.35
N GLU A 516 -5.87 -21.47 8.12
CA GLU A 516 -4.81 -22.08 7.30
C GLU A 516 -4.84 -21.65 5.83
N LEU A 517 -5.97 -21.08 5.37
CA LEU A 517 -6.20 -20.65 3.99
C LEU A 517 -6.16 -19.12 3.83
N ARG A 518 -5.67 -18.40 4.85
CA ARG A 518 -5.58 -16.93 4.88
C ARG A 518 -4.13 -16.46 5.08
N GLU A 519 -3.30 -16.61 4.03
CA GLU A 519 -1.91 -16.13 3.95
C GLU A 519 -0.95 -16.70 5.03
N THR A 520 -1.25 -17.89 5.54
CA THR A 520 -0.46 -18.53 6.60
C THR A 520 0.56 -19.53 6.09
N ALA A 521 0.49 -19.91 4.82
CA ALA A 521 1.26 -21.01 4.22
C ALA A 521 1.07 -22.38 4.91
N LEU A 522 -0.02 -22.57 5.67
CA LEU A 522 -0.31 -23.80 6.41
C LEU A 522 -1.28 -24.73 5.69
N GLY A 523 -2.02 -24.24 4.70
CA GLY A 523 -3.06 -24.98 4.00
C GLY A 523 -2.99 -24.84 2.49
N GLY A 524 -3.96 -25.43 1.79
CA GLY A 524 -4.09 -25.32 0.33
C GLY A 524 -2.87 -25.85 -0.42
N MET A 525 -2.42 -25.08 -1.43
CA MET A 525 -1.26 -25.45 -2.25
C MET A 525 0.02 -25.53 -1.40
N ALA A 526 0.17 -24.67 -0.39
CA ALA A 526 1.33 -24.67 0.49
C ALA A 526 1.47 -25.98 1.30
N ALA A 527 0.37 -26.66 1.60
CA ALA A 527 0.36 -27.93 2.32
C ALA A 527 0.53 -29.17 1.43
N CYS A 528 0.67 -29.03 0.11
CA CYS A 528 0.86 -30.17 -0.78
C CYS A 528 2.20 -30.86 -0.51
N PRO A 529 2.28 -32.22 -0.54
CA PRO A 529 3.53 -32.94 -0.27
C PRO A 529 4.70 -32.52 -1.16
N SER A 530 4.43 -32.10 -2.39
CA SER A 530 5.44 -31.60 -3.32
C SER A 530 6.10 -30.30 -2.86
N CYS A 531 5.41 -29.51 -2.01
CA CYS A 531 5.93 -28.23 -1.51
C CYS A 531 7.13 -28.39 -0.57
N ALA A 532 7.25 -29.52 0.12
CA ALA A 532 8.40 -29.83 0.97
C ALA A 532 9.75 -29.75 0.22
N LYS A 533 9.75 -29.79 -1.13
CA LYS A 533 10.95 -29.62 -1.95
C LYS A 533 11.36 -28.15 -2.09
N PHE A 534 10.45 -27.22 -1.86
CA PHE A 534 10.60 -25.79 -2.07
C PHE A 534 10.68 -25.00 -0.76
N CYS A 535 10.14 -25.56 0.33
CA CYS A 535 10.24 -25.01 1.68
C CYS A 535 11.59 -25.45 2.27
N ARG A 536 12.64 -24.64 2.09
CA ARG A 536 13.94 -24.84 2.74
C ARG A 536 14.21 -23.74 3.74
#